data_b8cf1f7da1e42cdb7b038ca165333c8a
#
_entry.id   b8cf1f7da1e42cdb7b038ca165333c8a
#
_cell.length_a   1.000
_cell.length_b   1.000
_cell.length_c   1.000
_cell.angle_alpha   90.00
_cell.angle_beta   90.00
_cell.angle_gamma   90.00
#
_symmetry.space_group_name_H-M   'P 1'
#
loop_
_entity.id
_entity.type
_entity.pdbx_description
1 polymer ?
#
loop_
_entity_poly.entity_id
_entity_poly.type
_entity_poly.pdbx_seq_one_letter_code
_entity_poly.pdbx_strand_id
1 'polypeptide(L)'
;MGGSPVALDPIVIPLIRGPKILDIGCGFGKWGYLCTSNYWQTCSYIPNTRPEIIGCDGHEANVRMCRDNGCYADVLHLNVPPLPFDDCSFDTVLLIEIIEHLRQDQVQLLIREAKRVARHRIIVSTPNYRDLRDGTDGITGWNPLDAHLSYTDRSTLRKLGFHLYGCGLRPGSRYFRGILRRSGLLGWYDGSSRSSLAGLSYAFPAIADNIVGLWTRET
;
A
#
# COMPACT_ATOMS: atom_id res chain seq x y z
N MET A 1 0.85 14.58 -2.11
CA MET A 1 -0.04 13.83 -3.05
C MET A 1 -0.60 12.64 -2.30
N GLY A 2 -1.80 12.74 -1.74
CA GLY A 2 -2.42 11.68 -0.93
C GLY A 2 -2.97 10.49 -1.73
N GLY A 3 -2.25 10.02 -2.73
CA GLY A 3 -2.63 8.86 -3.52
C GLY A 3 -1.46 7.92 -3.74
N SER A 4 -1.66 6.64 -3.44
CA SER A 4 -0.66 5.62 -3.71
C SER A 4 -0.32 5.52 -5.21
N PRO A 5 0.95 5.21 -5.58
CA PRO A 5 1.38 5.06 -6.97
C PRO A 5 0.50 4.09 -7.77
N VAL A 6 0.15 4.44 -9.01
CA VAL A 6 -0.64 3.57 -9.92
C VAL A 6 0.07 2.24 -10.20
N ALA A 7 1.40 2.24 -10.15
CA ALA A 7 2.20 1.02 -10.33
C ALA A 7 1.92 -0.07 -9.27
N LEU A 8 1.31 0.27 -8.14
CA LEU A 8 0.91 -0.70 -7.11
C LEU A 8 -0.34 -1.49 -7.51
N ASP A 9 -1.22 -0.93 -8.35
CA ASP A 9 -2.53 -1.50 -8.65
C ASP A 9 -2.46 -2.94 -9.17
N PRO A 10 -1.64 -3.27 -10.19
CA PRO A 10 -1.56 -4.62 -10.73
C PRO A 10 -0.97 -5.64 -9.75
N ILE A 11 -0.33 -5.20 -8.68
CA ILE A 11 0.23 -6.08 -7.64
C ILE A 11 -0.75 -6.23 -6.49
N VAL A 12 -1.31 -5.13 -5.99
CA VAL A 12 -2.19 -5.13 -4.80
C VAL A 12 -3.55 -5.76 -5.11
N ILE A 13 -4.16 -5.38 -6.24
CA ILE A 13 -5.50 -5.84 -6.61
C ILE A 13 -5.62 -7.37 -6.59
N PRO A 14 -4.75 -8.15 -7.26
CA PRO A 14 -4.85 -9.62 -7.26
C PRO A 14 -4.63 -10.25 -5.88
N LEU A 15 -4.09 -9.52 -4.92
CA LEU A 15 -3.85 -10.02 -3.57
C LEU A 15 -5.04 -9.86 -2.64
N ILE A 16 -6.00 -8.98 -2.94
CA ILE A 16 -7.18 -8.76 -2.10
C ILE A 16 -8.10 -9.99 -2.16
N ARG A 17 -8.69 -10.38 -1.03
CA ARG A 17 -9.62 -11.51 -0.89
C ARG A 17 -10.73 -11.17 0.07
N GLY A 18 -11.87 -11.81 -0.15
CA GLY A 18 -13.04 -11.76 0.73
C GLY A 18 -13.89 -10.51 0.55
N PRO A 19 -15.13 -10.55 1.05
CA PRO A 19 -16.08 -9.46 0.90
C PRO A 19 -15.87 -8.31 1.90
N LYS A 20 -15.15 -8.52 3.01
CA LYS A 20 -14.93 -7.48 4.03
C LYS A 20 -13.50 -6.97 4.01
N ILE A 21 -13.33 -5.69 3.70
CA ILE A 21 -12.01 -5.05 3.52
C ILE A 21 -11.90 -3.84 4.45
N LEU A 22 -10.76 -3.70 5.14
CA LEU A 22 -10.39 -2.50 5.86
C LEU A 22 -9.26 -1.79 5.11
N ASP A 23 -9.46 -0.51 4.79
CA ASP A 23 -8.47 0.36 4.14
C ASP A 23 -7.99 1.42 5.13
N ILE A 24 -6.77 1.23 5.65
CA ILE A 24 -6.17 2.11 6.67
C ILE A 24 -5.28 3.14 5.98
N GLY A 25 -5.56 4.42 6.23
CA GLY A 25 -4.96 5.53 5.49
C GLY A 25 -5.57 5.64 4.10
N CYS A 26 -6.92 5.64 4.02
CA CYS A 26 -7.65 5.56 2.76
C CYS A 26 -7.44 6.77 1.83
N GLY A 27 -6.85 7.87 2.33
CA GLY A 27 -6.55 9.05 1.54
C GLY A 27 -7.79 9.60 0.82
N PHE A 28 -7.73 9.70 -0.50
CA PHE A 28 -8.84 10.17 -1.35
C PHE A 28 -9.77 9.04 -1.83
N GLY A 29 -9.62 7.82 -1.31
CA GLY A 29 -10.53 6.72 -1.61
C GLY A 29 -10.17 5.88 -2.84
N LYS A 30 -8.92 5.90 -3.28
CA LYS A 30 -8.45 5.12 -4.45
C LYS A 30 -8.81 3.63 -4.33
N TRP A 31 -8.49 3.00 -3.19
CA TRP A 31 -8.72 1.57 -2.99
C TRP A 31 -10.20 1.25 -2.84
N GLY A 32 -10.97 2.13 -2.19
CA GLY A 32 -12.43 2.03 -2.17
C GLY A 32 -13.03 2.02 -3.57
N TYR A 33 -12.61 2.96 -4.43
CA TYR A 33 -13.06 3.01 -5.81
C TYR A 33 -12.64 1.76 -6.59
N LEU A 34 -11.38 1.35 -6.52
CA LEU A 34 -10.88 0.16 -7.21
C LEU A 34 -11.58 -1.13 -6.73
N CYS A 35 -11.88 -1.25 -5.44
CA CYS A 35 -12.56 -2.41 -4.87
C CYS A 35 -14.06 -2.47 -5.21
N THR A 36 -14.71 -1.35 -5.48
CA THR A 36 -16.17 -1.28 -5.71
C THR A 36 -16.54 -1.07 -7.17
N SER A 37 -15.59 -0.68 -8.02
CA SER A 37 -15.81 -0.52 -9.46
C SER A 37 -15.84 -1.88 -10.18
N ASN A 38 -16.49 -1.91 -11.36
CA ASN A 38 -16.54 -3.12 -12.20
C ASN A 38 -15.15 -3.59 -12.69
N TYR A 39 -14.09 -2.87 -12.38
CA TYR A 39 -12.71 -3.26 -12.68
C TYR A 39 -12.35 -4.65 -12.11
N TRP A 40 -12.98 -5.05 -11.00
CA TRP A 40 -12.80 -6.37 -10.38
C TRP A 40 -13.41 -7.52 -11.16
N GLN A 41 -14.43 -7.29 -11.96
CA GLN A 41 -15.07 -8.34 -12.75
C GLN A 41 -14.13 -8.93 -13.79
N THR A 42 -13.11 -8.19 -14.20
CA THR A 42 -12.07 -8.66 -15.12
C THR A 42 -10.96 -9.46 -14.44
N CYS A 43 -10.85 -9.41 -13.11
CA CYS A 43 -9.79 -10.05 -12.33
C CYS A 43 -10.21 -11.32 -11.56
N SER A 44 -11.39 -11.87 -11.81
CA SER A 44 -11.85 -13.26 -11.55
C SER A 44 -11.85 -13.84 -10.13
N TYR A 45 -11.54 -13.11 -9.06
CA TYR A 45 -11.37 -13.73 -7.73
C TYR A 45 -12.24 -13.19 -6.61
N ILE A 46 -13.07 -12.18 -6.86
CA ILE A 46 -14.08 -11.73 -5.89
C ILE A 46 -15.44 -12.20 -6.39
N PRO A 47 -16.27 -12.82 -5.54
CA PRO A 47 -17.63 -13.18 -5.90
C PRO A 47 -18.38 -11.97 -6.47
N ASN A 48 -19.40 -12.18 -7.31
CA ASN A 48 -20.24 -11.16 -7.96
C ASN A 48 -20.97 -10.19 -7.00
N THR A 49 -20.51 -10.12 -5.75
CA THR A 49 -21.03 -9.23 -4.71
C THR A 49 -20.06 -8.10 -4.48
N ARG A 50 -20.57 -6.88 -4.47
CA ARG A 50 -19.81 -5.67 -4.09
C ARG A 50 -19.20 -5.89 -2.70
N PRO A 51 -17.88 -5.75 -2.52
CA PRO A 51 -17.27 -5.89 -1.21
C PRO A 51 -17.73 -4.76 -0.26
N GLU A 52 -17.87 -5.10 1.01
CA GLU A 52 -18.01 -4.13 2.08
C GLU A 52 -16.61 -3.62 2.43
N ILE A 53 -16.32 -2.37 2.09
CA ILE A 53 -15.06 -1.76 2.40
C ILE A 53 -15.26 -0.63 3.40
N ILE A 54 -14.52 -0.68 4.51
CA ILE A 54 -14.45 0.38 5.52
C ILE A 54 -13.12 1.11 5.33
N GLY A 55 -13.17 2.44 5.24
CA GLY A 55 -11.99 3.29 5.20
C GLY A 55 -11.72 3.95 6.56
N CYS A 56 -10.46 4.26 6.84
CA CYS A 56 -10.13 5.20 7.90
C CYS A 56 -8.93 6.06 7.52
N ASP A 57 -8.94 7.32 7.97
CA ASP A 57 -7.86 8.28 7.75
C ASP A 57 -7.80 9.27 8.92
N GLY A 58 -6.60 9.72 9.28
CA GLY A 58 -6.39 10.72 10.33
C GLY A 58 -6.65 12.15 9.87
N HIS A 59 -6.66 12.42 8.56
CA HIS A 59 -6.90 13.74 8.00
C HIS A 59 -8.38 13.92 7.65
N GLU A 60 -9.04 14.79 8.40
CA GLU A 60 -10.50 14.97 8.29
C GLU A 60 -10.99 15.34 6.89
N ALA A 61 -10.20 16.12 6.13
CA ALA A 61 -10.56 16.49 4.75
C ALA A 61 -10.52 15.27 3.79
N ASN A 62 -9.62 14.32 4.01
CA ASN A 62 -9.61 13.03 3.29
C ASN A 62 -10.87 12.23 3.61
N VAL A 63 -11.24 12.14 4.89
CA VAL A 63 -12.45 11.44 5.34
C VAL A 63 -13.71 12.01 4.69
N ARG A 64 -13.85 13.34 4.67
CA ARG A 64 -14.98 14.01 4.00
C ARG A 64 -15.04 13.64 2.51
N MET A 65 -13.92 13.77 1.80
CA MET A 65 -13.84 13.45 0.37
C MET A 65 -14.18 11.98 0.09
N CYS A 66 -13.70 11.05 0.91
CA CYS A 66 -14.02 9.63 0.77
C CYS A 66 -15.51 9.34 0.97
N ARG A 67 -16.15 10.01 1.94
CA ARG A 67 -17.59 9.89 2.16
C ARG A 67 -18.38 10.41 0.97
N ASP A 68 -18.00 11.57 0.45
CA ASP A 68 -18.65 12.18 -0.72
C ASP A 68 -18.53 11.31 -1.98
N ASN A 69 -17.40 10.59 -2.13
CA ASN A 69 -17.19 9.68 -3.25
C ASN A 69 -18.11 8.43 -3.23
N GLY A 70 -18.67 8.06 -2.08
CA GLY A 70 -19.60 6.94 -1.92
C GLY A 70 -19.05 5.56 -2.28
N CYS A 71 -17.72 5.39 -2.27
CA CYS A 71 -17.04 4.14 -2.62
C CYS A 71 -16.88 3.19 -1.45
N TYR A 72 -16.98 3.69 -0.23
CA TYR A 72 -16.89 2.93 1.02
C TYR A 72 -18.27 2.68 1.61
N ALA A 73 -18.42 1.61 2.37
CA ALA A 73 -19.60 1.37 3.21
C ALA A 73 -19.63 2.34 4.40
N ASP A 74 -18.45 2.64 4.95
CA ASP A 74 -18.25 3.68 5.95
C ASP A 74 -16.80 4.20 5.90
N VAL A 75 -16.59 5.43 6.38
CA VAL A 75 -15.26 6.05 6.51
C VAL A 75 -15.13 6.71 7.88
N LEU A 76 -14.14 6.29 8.65
CA LEU A 76 -13.89 6.76 10.01
C LEU A 76 -12.77 7.80 10.04
N HIS A 77 -12.98 8.89 10.79
CA HIS A 77 -11.89 9.78 11.16
C HIS A 77 -11.15 9.15 12.34
N LEU A 78 -9.97 8.59 12.08
CA LEU A 78 -9.26 7.77 13.05
C LEU A 78 -7.75 7.92 12.93
N ASN A 79 -7.11 8.27 14.04
CA ASN A 79 -5.65 8.20 14.18
C ASN A 79 -5.25 6.79 14.63
N VAL A 80 -4.43 6.13 13.84
CA VAL A 80 -4.00 4.75 14.08
C VAL A 80 -2.57 4.68 14.61
N PRO A 81 -2.19 3.65 15.40
CA PRO A 81 -3.03 2.75 16.19
C PRO A 81 -3.66 3.42 17.41
N PRO A 82 -4.67 2.85 18.08
CA PRO A 82 -5.25 1.50 17.94
C PRO A 82 -6.33 1.40 16.86
N LEU A 83 -6.82 0.18 16.59
CA LEU A 83 -7.95 -0.08 15.69
C LEU A 83 -9.19 -0.49 16.50
N PRO A 84 -10.31 0.28 16.42
CA PRO A 84 -11.52 0.03 17.21
C PRO A 84 -12.42 -1.03 16.55
N PHE A 85 -11.85 -2.16 16.15
CA PHE A 85 -12.55 -3.25 15.50
C PHE A 85 -12.29 -4.57 16.24
N ASP A 86 -13.23 -5.51 16.14
CA ASP A 86 -13.11 -6.84 16.72
C ASP A 86 -12.04 -7.70 16.03
N ASP A 87 -11.58 -8.74 16.72
CA ASP A 87 -10.63 -9.70 16.18
C ASP A 87 -11.22 -10.40 14.96
N CYS A 88 -10.41 -10.61 13.93
CA CYS A 88 -10.80 -11.31 12.71
C CYS A 88 -12.06 -10.74 12.03
N SER A 89 -12.30 -9.44 12.13
CA SER A 89 -13.48 -8.78 11.57
C SER A 89 -13.40 -8.46 10.07
N PHE A 90 -12.19 -8.45 9.49
CA PHE A 90 -11.96 -8.16 8.07
C PHE A 90 -11.21 -9.29 7.37
N ASP A 91 -11.64 -9.65 6.16
CA ASP A 91 -10.98 -10.69 5.37
C ASP A 91 -9.61 -10.22 4.85
N THR A 92 -9.54 -8.94 4.43
CA THR A 92 -8.29 -8.28 4.01
C THR A 92 -8.15 -6.93 4.70
N VAL A 93 -6.94 -6.63 5.19
CA VAL A 93 -6.56 -5.31 5.69
C VAL A 93 -5.52 -4.70 4.74
N LEU A 94 -5.77 -3.48 4.28
CA LEU A 94 -4.87 -2.70 3.44
C LEU A 94 -4.12 -1.68 4.29
N LEU A 95 -2.79 -1.66 4.14
CA LEU A 95 -1.85 -0.70 4.73
C LEU A 95 -1.00 -0.12 3.58
N ILE A 96 -1.63 0.60 2.67
CA ILE A 96 -0.99 1.02 1.42
C ILE A 96 -0.45 2.43 1.55
N GLU A 97 0.90 2.56 1.55
CA GLU A 97 1.61 3.84 1.72
C GLU A 97 1.14 4.58 2.99
N ILE A 98 1.16 3.90 4.13
CA ILE A 98 0.77 4.45 5.43
C ILE A 98 1.86 4.30 6.49
N ILE A 99 2.61 3.19 6.48
CA ILE A 99 3.53 2.87 7.59
C ILE A 99 4.72 3.83 7.68
N GLU A 100 5.14 4.45 6.59
CA GLU A 100 6.17 5.49 6.54
C GLU A 100 5.75 6.79 7.23
N HIS A 101 4.45 7.04 7.33
CA HIS A 101 3.88 8.23 7.98
C HIS A 101 3.81 8.09 9.51
N LEU A 102 4.10 6.91 10.03
CA LEU A 102 4.08 6.63 11.47
C LEU A 102 5.50 6.59 12.06
N ARG A 103 5.63 6.87 13.36
CA ARG A 103 6.88 6.60 14.06
C ARG A 103 7.12 5.09 14.14
N GLN A 104 8.38 4.69 14.25
CA GLN A 104 8.79 3.29 14.19
C GLN A 104 8.12 2.39 15.25
N ASP A 105 7.86 2.92 16.43
CA ASP A 105 7.13 2.23 17.49
C ASP A 105 5.65 2.02 17.13
N GLN A 106 5.03 3.01 16.51
CA GLN A 106 3.64 2.95 16.03
C GLN A 106 3.47 1.96 14.86
N VAL A 107 4.46 1.84 13.97
CA VAL A 107 4.44 0.86 12.87
C VAL A 107 4.27 -0.56 13.41
N GLN A 108 5.04 -0.94 14.44
CA GLN A 108 4.94 -2.27 15.04
C GLN A 108 3.59 -2.50 15.72
N LEU A 109 3.05 -1.47 16.39
CA LEU A 109 1.73 -1.53 17.00
C LEU A 109 0.64 -1.68 15.95
N LEU A 110 0.70 -0.88 14.87
CA LEU A 110 -0.29 -0.95 13.79
C LEU A 110 -0.27 -2.32 13.09
N ILE A 111 0.90 -2.89 12.80
CA ILE A 111 0.99 -4.23 12.18
C ILE A 111 0.41 -5.30 13.12
N ARG A 112 0.63 -5.18 14.43
CA ARG A 112 0.03 -6.09 15.42
C ARG A 112 -1.51 -5.98 15.43
N GLU A 113 -2.03 -4.78 15.47
CA GLU A 113 -3.47 -4.51 15.38
C GLU A 113 -4.06 -4.99 14.05
N ALA A 114 -3.40 -4.72 12.93
CA ALA A 114 -3.81 -5.23 11.63
C ALA A 114 -3.88 -6.77 11.62
N LYS A 115 -2.90 -7.46 12.23
CA LYS A 115 -2.94 -8.92 12.39
C LYS A 115 -4.08 -9.40 13.27
N ARG A 116 -4.45 -8.63 14.30
CA ARG A 116 -5.56 -8.96 15.18
C ARG A 116 -6.88 -8.90 14.41
N VAL A 117 -7.13 -7.82 13.70
CA VAL A 117 -8.41 -7.58 13.01
C VAL A 117 -8.52 -8.31 11.65
N ALA A 118 -7.40 -8.69 11.01
CA ALA A 118 -7.42 -9.44 9.76
C ALA A 118 -7.80 -10.89 9.98
N ARG A 119 -8.79 -11.40 9.23
CA ARG A 119 -9.18 -12.82 9.22
C ARG A 119 -8.22 -13.65 8.37
N HIS A 120 -7.84 -13.14 7.19
CA HIS A 120 -7.06 -13.92 6.23
C HIS A 120 -5.74 -13.28 5.86
N ARG A 121 -5.70 -11.97 5.55
CA ARG A 121 -4.50 -11.35 5.03
C ARG A 121 -4.36 -9.87 5.29
N ILE A 122 -3.11 -9.42 5.23
CA ILE A 122 -2.73 -8.01 5.23
C ILE A 122 -1.90 -7.75 3.99
N ILE A 123 -2.17 -6.64 3.33
CA ILE A 123 -1.36 -6.13 2.23
C ILE A 123 -0.79 -4.79 2.67
N VAL A 124 0.53 -4.70 2.72
CA VAL A 124 1.25 -3.48 3.06
C VAL A 124 2.03 -2.98 1.84
N SER A 125 2.08 -1.67 1.62
CA SER A 125 3.11 -1.09 0.75
C SER A 125 3.82 0.07 1.44
N THR A 126 5.06 0.32 1.00
CA THR A 126 5.88 1.43 1.50
C THR A 126 7.04 1.68 0.53
N PRO A 127 7.60 2.90 0.47
CA PRO A 127 8.83 3.17 -0.27
C PRO A 127 9.99 2.26 0.15
N ASN A 128 10.73 1.74 -0.83
CA ASN A 128 11.89 0.87 -0.59
C ASN A 128 13.18 1.67 -0.35
N TYR A 129 13.06 2.87 0.15
CA TYR A 129 14.19 3.75 0.47
C TYR A 129 13.80 4.73 1.57
N ARG A 130 14.81 5.25 2.24
CA ARG A 130 14.60 6.26 3.26
C ARG A 130 14.31 7.59 2.58
N ASP A 131 13.11 8.09 2.78
CA ASP A 131 12.60 9.35 2.25
C ASP A 131 11.90 10.10 3.40
N LEU A 132 12.69 10.70 4.28
CA LEU A 132 12.11 11.50 5.37
C LEU A 132 11.76 12.88 4.80
N ARG A 133 10.52 13.30 4.99
CA ARG A 133 10.00 14.58 4.51
C ARG A 133 8.86 15.09 5.37
N ASP A 134 8.61 16.37 5.31
CA ASP A 134 7.45 17.00 5.92
C ASP A 134 6.14 16.63 5.20
N GLY A 135 5.01 17.08 5.75
CA GLY A 135 3.70 16.91 5.13
C GLY A 135 3.62 17.50 3.71
N THR A 136 2.54 17.21 3.02
CA THR A 136 2.34 17.66 1.64
C THR A 136 1.11 18.56 1.50
N ASP A 137 1.16 19.47 0.53
CA ASP A 137 -0.01 20.23 0.08
C ASP A 137 -0.65 19.49 -1.10
N GLY A 138 -1.86 19.03 -0.92
CA GLY A 138 -2.60 18.23 -1.90
C GLY A 138 -3.97 18.84 -2.23
N ILE A 139 -4.82 18.06 -2.89
CA ILE A 139 -6.18 18.51 -3.29
C ILE A 139 -7.09 18.79 -2.08
N THR A 140 -6.76 18.25 -0.90
CA THR A 140 -7.44 18.49 0.37
C THR A 140 -6.75 19.54 1.23
N GLY A 141 -5.80 20.29 0.67
CA GLY A 141 -4.96 21.27 1.35
C GLY A 141 -3.76 20.63 2.04
N TRP A 142 -3.13 21.40 2.95
CA TRP A 142 -1.97 20.95 3.69
C TRP A 142 -2.32 19.77 4.62
N ASN A 143 -1.61 18.67 4.46
CA ASN A 143 -1.74 17.49 5.30
C ASN A 143 -0.42 17.20 6.04
N PRO A 144 -0.32 17.52 7.34
CA PRO A 144 0.88 17.22 8.12
C PRO A 144 1.07 15.71 8.34
N LEU A 145 0.02 14.90 8.22
CA LEU A 145 0.09 13.45 8.38
C LEU A 145 0.74 12.76 7.17
N ASP A 146 0.92 13.46 6.04
CA ASP A 146 1.70 12.97 4.90
C ASP A 146 3.23 13.08 5.11
N ALA A 147 3.68 13.53 6.29
CA ALA A 147 5.09 13.52 6.65
C ALA A 147 5.62 12.08 6.72
N HIS A 148 6.78 11.82 6.11
CA HIS A 148 7.47 10.54 6.25
C HIS A 148 8.33 10.56 7.51
N LEU A 149 7.88 9.88 8.56
CA LEU A 149 8.50 9.89 9.89
C LEU A 149 9.43 8.71 10.12
N SER A 150 9.26 7.63 9.35
CA SER A 150 10.05 6.42 9.53
C SER A 150 10.41 5.73 8.20
N TYR A 151 11.24 4.71 8.30
CA TYR A 151 11.57 3.83 7.20
C TYR A 151 11.54 2.38 7.67
N THR A 152 10.73 1.56 7.03
CA THR A 152 10.63 0.13 7.30
C THR A 152 11.27 -0.65 6.16
N ASP A 153 12.39 -1.28 6.42
CA ASP A 153 13.13 -2.02 5.41
C ASP A 153 12.54 -3.42 5.15
N ARG A 154 12.99 -4.04 4.03
CA ARG A 154 12.57 -5.38 3.62
C ARG A 154 12.88 -6.46 4.66
N SER A 155 13.98 -6.33 5.38
CA SER A 155 14.37 -7.27 6.43
C SER A 155 13.36 -7.26 7.57
N THR A 156 12.95 -6.07 7.98
CA THR A 156 11.94 -5.85 9.02
C THR A 156 10.58 -6.43 8.61
N LEU A 157 10.12 -6.14 7.38
CA LEU A 157 8.86 -6.71 6.88
C LEU A 157 8.89 -8.25 6.83
N ARG A 158 10.01 -8.86 6.39
CA ARG A 158 10.16 -10.32 6.40
C ARG A 158 10.11 -10.90 7.81
N LYS A 159 10.80 -10.27 8.77
CA LYS A 159 10.74 -10.67 10.19
C LYS A 159 9.34 -10.58 10.78
N LEU A 160 8.53 -9.65 10.26
CA LEU A 160 7.12 -9.53 10.60
C LEU A 160 6.23 -10.52 9.84
N GLY A 161 6.80 -11.45 9.05
CA GLY A 161 6.10 -12.54 8.38
C GLY A 161 5.51 -12.17 7.02
N PHE A 162 5.94 -11.05 6.41
CA PHE A 162 5.46 -10.68 5.08
C PHE A 162 6.29 -11.33 3.96
N HIS A 163 5.59 -11.92 2.99
CA HIS A 163 6.16 -12.21 1.68
C HIS A 163 6.23 -10.93 0.85
N LEU A 164 7.34 -10.68 0.13
CA LEU A 164 7.58 -9.38 -0.50
C LEU A 164 7.60 -9.47 -2.02
N TYR A 165 6.92 -8.52 -2.65
CA TYR A 165 6.96 -8.20 -4.07
C TYR A 165 7.55 -6.81 -4.25
N GLY A 166 8.29 -6.58 -5.32
CA GLY A 166 8.77 -5.26 -5.69
C GLY A 166 7.83 -4.58 -6.68
N CYS A 167 7.72 -3.25 -6.58
CA CYS A 167 6.93 -2.42 -7.48
C CYS A 167 7.76 -1.24 -7.99
N GLY A 168 7.72 -1.00 -9.29
CA GLY A 168 8.52 0.04 -9.94
C GLY A 168 10.01 -0.28 -9.94
N LEU A 169 10.78 0.48 -10.73
CA LEU A 169 12.24 0.35 -10.78
C LEU A 169 12.90 1.59 -10.23
N ARG A 170 13.81 1.43 -9.29
CA ARG A 170 14.60 2.51 -8.75
C ARG A 170 15.83 2.79 -9.63
N PRO A 171 15.84 3.84 -10.47
CA PRO A 171 16.93 4.13 -11.41
C PRO A 171 18.27 4.39 -10.74
N GLY A 172 18.25 4.81 -9.49
CA GLY A 172 19.46 5.14 -8.70
C GLY A 172 20.01 3.99 -7.87
N SER A 173 19.39 2.80 -7.85
CA SER A 173 19.91 1.70 -7.06
C SER A 173 21.28 1.22 -7.58
N ARG A 174 22.24 1.01 -6.67
CA ARG A 174 23.58 0.47 -7.03
C ARG A 174 23.46 -0.86 -7.80
N TYR A 175 22.48 -1.68 -7.47
CA TYR A 175 22.21 -2.96 -8.12
C TYR A 175 21.73 -2.78 -9.55
N PHE A 176 20.80 -1.86 -9.79
CA PHE A 176 20.26 -1.61 -11.11
C PHE A 176 21.31 -1.01 -12.05
N ARG A 177 22.08 -0.02 -11.60
CA ARG A 177 23.22 0.51 -12.36
C ARG A 177 24.27 -0.57 -12.66
N GLY A 178 24.54 -1.47 -11.71
CA GLY A 178 25.46 -2.59 -11.90
C GLY A 178 25.00 -3.57 -12.97
N ILE A 179 23.71 -3.89 -13.01
CA ILE A 179 23.11 -4.77 -14.01
C ILE A 179 23.16 -4.10 -15.40
N LEU A 180 22.70 -2.86 -15.50
CA LEU A 180 22.70 -2.12 -16.76
C LEU A 180 24.11 -1.91 -17.33
N ARG A 181 25.10 -1.65 -16.46
CA ARG A 181 26.51 -1.51 -16.88
C ARG A 181 27.08 -2.81 -17.40
N ARG A 182 26.78 -3.96 -16.77
CA ARG A 182 27.25 -5.27 -17.19
C ARG A 182 26.57 -5.79 -18.45
N SER A 183 25.32 -5.40 -18.68
CA SER A 183 24.54 -5.81 -19.85
C SER A 183 24.75 -4.89 -21.07
N GLY A 184 25.51 -3.79 -20.96
CA GLY A 184 25.66 -2.81 -22.04
C GLY A 184 24.41 -1.94 -22.26
N LEU A 185 23.35 -2.10 -21.46
CA LEU A 185 22.05 -1.44 -21.64
C LEU A 185 21.98 -0.04 -20.98
N LEU A 186 23.08 0.43 -20.37
CA LEU A 186 23.08 1.71 -19.66
C LEU A 186 22.73 2.90 -20.57
N GLY A 187 23.13 2.84 -21.85
CA GLY A 187 22.82 3.86 -22.85
C GLY A 187 21.41 3.76 -23.43
N TRP A 188 20.72 2.67 -23.22
CA TRP A 188 19.34 2.43 -23.69
C TRP A 188 18.27 2.77 -22.66
N TYR A 189 18.68 3.05 -21.43
CA TYR A 189 17.78 3.33 -20.33
C TYR A 189 17.34 4.80 -20.38
N ASP A 190 16.28 5.05 -21.09
CA ASP A 190 15.50 6.28 -20.99
C ASP A 190 14.23 6.07 -20.11
N GLY A 191 13.53 7.16 -19.80
CA GLY A 191 12.33 7.11 -18.98
C GLY A 191 11.20 6.21 -19.55
N SER A 192 11.22 5.87 -20.84
CA SER A 192 10.20 5.06 -21.51
C SER A 192 10.40 3.56 -21.28
N SER A 193 11.64 3.12 -21.00
CA SER A 193 11.97 1.72 -20.73
C SER A 193 11.59 1.26 -19.31
N ARG A 194 11.10 2.16 -18.45
CA ARG A 194 10.71 1.86 -17.06
C ARG A 194 9.60 0.82 -16.96
N SER A 195 8.61 0.87 -17.86
CA SER A 195 7.49 -0.06 -17.87
C SER A 195 7.88 -1.48 -18.31
N SER A 196 8.80 -1.61 -19.26
CA SER A 196 9.26 -2.90 -19.80
C SER A 196 10.07 -3.71 -18.80
N LEU A 197 10.75 -3.06 -17.86
CA LEU A 197 11.57 -3.70 -16.84
C LEU A 197 10.86 -3.82 -15.48
N ALA A 198 9.61 -3.35 -15.36
CA ALA A 198 8.84 -3.41 -14.12
C ALA A 198 8.64 -4.85 -13.62
N GLY A 199 8.55 -5.83 -14.51
CA GLY A 199 8.47 -7.25 -14.14
C GLY A 199 9.69 -7.78 -13.38
N LEU A 200 10.89 -7.22 -13.61
CA LEU A 200 12.10 -7.62 -12.88
C LEU A 200 12.03 -7.19 -11.40
N SER A 201 11.47 -6.03 -11.11
CA SER A 201 11.34 -5.56 -9.72
C SER A 201 10.38 -6.43 -8.92
N TYR A 202 9.34 -6.97 -9.56
CA TYR A 202 8.40 -7.89 -8.91
C TYR A 202 9.10 -9.12 -8.35
N ALA A 203 9.98 -9.75 -9.16
CA ALA A 203 10.76 -10.91 -8.74
C ALA A 203 11.97 -10.56 -7.83
N PHE A 204 12.51 -9.34 -7.99
CA PHE A 204 13.69 -8.86 -7.26
C PHE A 204 13.40 -7.57 -6.49
N PRO A 205 12.72 -7.65 -5.34
CA PRO A 205 12.32 -6.47 -4.55
C PRO A 205 13.48 -5.54 -4.15
N ALA A 206 14.72 -6.02 -4.26
CA ALA A 206 15.92 -5.21 -3.96
C ALA A 206 16.12 -4.01 -4.88
N ILE A 207 15.61 -4.08 -6.12
CA ILE A 207 15.76 -3.02 -7.12
C ILE A 207 14.49 -2.18 -7.31
N ALA A 208 13.44 -2.50 -6.54
CA ALA A 208 12.15 -1.84 -6.63
C ALA A 208 12.15 -0.46 -5.97
N ASP A 209 11.28 0.43 -6.45
CA ASP A 209 10.98 1.72 -5.82
C ASP A 209 10.13 1.51 -4.56
N ASN A 210 9.06 0.74 -4.68
CA ASN A 210 8.16 0.41 -3.58
C ASN A 210 8.19 -1.10 -3.31
N ILE A 211 7.90 -1.47 -2.09
CA ILE A 211 7.70 -2.84 -1.65
C ILE A 211 6.21 -3.06 -1.41
N VAL A 212 5.69 -4.18 -1.87
CA VAL A 212 4.40 -4.73 -1.46
C VAL A 212 4.64 -5.98 -0.65
N GLY A 213 4.13 -6.02 0.55
CA GLY A 213 4.20 -7.17 1.46
C GLY A 213 2.82 -7.82 1.61
N LEU A 214 2.77 -9.14 1.52
CA LEU A 214 1.59 -9.95 1.81
C LEU A 214 1.86 -10.79 3.06
N TRP A 215 1.02 -10.62 4.07
CA TRP A 215 0.93 -11.53 5.20
C TRP A 215 -0.38 -12.32 5.09
N THR A 216 -0.33 -13.61 5.36
CA THR A 216 -1.50 -14.50 5.43
C THR A 216 -1.55 -15.17 6.80
N ARG A 217 -2.76 -15.27 7.36
CA ARG A 217 -2.97 -16.05 8.58
C ARG A 217 -2.84 -17.53 8.24
N GLU A 218 -1.98 -18.23 8.97
CA GLU A 218 -1.93 -19.70 8.92
C GLU A 218 -3.24 -20.24 9.49
N THR A 219 -3.89 -21.15 8.77
CA THR A 219 -5.12 -21.83 9.14
C THR A 219 -4.83 -23.02 10.05
#